data_a2a9e759c869b387674b014d2ab37690
#
_entry.id   a2a9e759c869b387674b014d2ab37690
#
_cell.length_a   1.000
_cell.length_b   1.000
_cell.length_c   1.000
_cell.angle_alpha   90.00
_cell.angle_beta   90.00
_cell.angle_gamma   90.00
#
_symmetry.space_group_name_H-M   'P 1'
#
loop_
_entity.id
_entity.type
_entity.pdbx_description
1 polymer ?
#
loop_
_entity_poly.entity_id
_entity_poly.type
_entity_poly.pdbx_seq_one_letter_code
_entity_poly.pdbx_strand_id
1 'polypeptide(L)' 'MLERWNTAIDLIEKNLDGEIDVAALARAALTSEYHFRRMFSSLAGMPLSEYVRRRRMSVA' A
#
# COMPACT_ATOMS: atom_id res chain seq x y z
N MET A 1 12.71 -10.00 0.66
CA MET A 1 12.29 -8.65 1.04
C MET A 1 11.38 -7.99 0.00
N LEU A 2 11.78 -8.03 -1.27
CA LEU A 2 10.93 -7.48 -2.35
C LEU A 2 9.63 -8.25 -2.52
N GLU A 3 9.62 -9.55 -2.22
CA GLU A 3 8.42 -10.37 -2.33
C GLU A 3 7.30 -9.89 -1.43
N ARG A 4 7.64 -9.52 -0.18
CA ARG A 4 6.65 -9.00 0.78
C ARG A 4 6.12 -7.65 0.33
N TRP A 5 6.99 -6.82 -0.20
CA TRP A 5 6.60 -5.53 -0.76
C TRP A 5 5.64 -5.72 -1.92
N ASN A 6 5.96 -6.64 -2.83
CA ASN A 6 5.11 -6.94 -3.98
C ASN A 6 3.75 -7.48 -3.55
N THR A 7 3.72 -8.32 -2.50
CA THR A 7 2.46 -8.84 -1.96
C THR A 7 1.59 -7.69 -1.44
N ALA A 8 2.20 -6.74 -0.73
CA ALA A 8 1.46 -5.60 -0.21
C ALA A 8 0.90 -4.74 -1.34
N ILE A 9 1.69 -4.49 -2.37
CA ILE A 9 1.25 -3.73 -3.54
C ILE A 9 0.10 -4.44 -4.25
N ASP A 10 0.18 -5.76 -4.40
CA ASP A 10 -0.90 -6.54 -4.99
C ASP A 10 -2.20 -6.41 -4.19
N LEU A 11 -2.10 -6.41 -2.86
CA LEU A 11 -3.27 -6.23 -2.01
C LEU A 11 -3.90 -4.84 -2.20
N ILE A 12 -3.08 -3.82 -2.35
CA ILE A 12 -3.56 -2.48 -2.63
C ILE A 12 -4.33 -2.47 -3.95
N GLU A 13 -3.75 -3.04 -4.99
CA GLU A 13 -4.38 -3.05 -6.31
C GLU A 13 -5.71 -3.82 -6.32
N LYS A 14 -5.76 -4.93 -5.61
CA LYS A 14 -6.97 -5.75 -5.54
C LYS A 14 -8.10 -5.07 -4.78
N ASN A 15 -7.78 -4.15 -3.88
CA ASN A 15 -8.76 -3.50 -3.01
C ASN A 15 -8.99 -2.03 -3.35
N LEU A 16 -8.63 -1.59 -4.54
CA LEU A 16 -8.81 -0.20 -4.95
C LEU A 16 -10.29 0.20 -4.97
N ASP A 17 -11.18 -0.74 -5.23
CA ASP A 17 -12.62 -0.48 -5.30
C ASP A 17 -13.28 -0.35 -3.92
N GLY A 18 -12.57 -0.73 -2.86
CA GLY A 18 -13.08 -0.69 -1.51
C GLY A 18 -12.12 0.01 -0.56
N GLU A 19 -12.33 -0.19 0.73
CA GLU A 19 -11.43 0.37 1.73
C GLU A 19 -10.13 -0.42 1.78
N ILE A 20 -9.03 0.31 1.91
CA ILE A 20 -7.70 -0.29 2.08
C ILE A 20 -7.42 -0.41 3.56
N ASP A 21 -7.21 -1.65 4.03
CA ASP A 21 -6.84 -1.91 5.43
C ASP A 21 -5.30 -1.89 5.54
N VAL A 22 -4.78 -0.76 6.01
CA VAL A 22 -3.33 -0.58 6.13
C VAL A 22 -2.73 -1.57 7.13
N ALA A 23 -3.48 -1.93 8.17
CA ALA A 23 -3.01 -2.92 9.14
C ALA A 23 -2.80 -4.28 8.48
N ALA A 24 -3.70 -4.67 7.57
CA ALA A 24 -3.56 -5.91 6.83
C ALA A 24 -2.36 -5.85 5.86
N LEU A 25 -2.14 -4.71 5.23
CA LEU A 25 -0.97 -4.51 4.37
C LEU A 25 0.32 -4.64 5.15
N ALA A 26 0.36 -4.03 6.34
CA ALA A 26 1.53 -4.10 7.19
C ALA A 26 1.81 -5.53 7.63
N ARG A 27 0.77 -6.30 7.95
CA ARG A 27 0.93 -7.70 8.30
C ARG A 27 1.47 -8.52 7.14
N ALA A 28 0.99 -8.26 5.94
CA ALA A 28 1.48 -8.94 4.74
C ALA A 28 2.96 -8.64 4.50
N ALA A 29 3.40 -7.44 4.85
CA ALA A 29 4.79 -7.04 4.73
C ALA A 29 5.62 -7.39 5.98
N LEU A 30 5.00 -8.02 6.98
CA LEU A 30 5.62 -8.40 8.25
C LEU A 30 6.25 -7.23 8.98
N THR A 31 5.53 -6.12 9.03
CA THR A 31 6.00 -4.90 9.68
C THR A 31 4.83 -4.20 10.38
N SER A 32 5.11 -3.15 11.13
CA SER A 32 4.08 -2.34 11.75
C SER A 32 3.45 -1.39 10.73
N GLU A 33 2.25 -0.92 11.05
CA GLU A 33 1.55 0.03 10.19
C GLU A 33 2.38 1.31 9.98
N TYR A 34 2.99 1.80 11.05
CA TYR A 34 3.84 2.98 10.98
C TYR A 34 5.03 2.76 10.04
N HIS A 35 5.73 1.65 10.21
CA HIS A 35 6.88 1.32 9.37
C HIS A 35 6.47 1.10 7.91
N PHE A 36 5.32 0.48 7.71
CA PHE A 36 4.83 0.23 6.36
C PHE A 36 4.57 1.55 5.64
N ARG A 37 3.87 2.48 6.29
CA ARG A 37 3.59 3.79 5.68
C ARG A 37 4.86 4.55 5.37
N ARG A 38 5.81 4.49 6.29
CA ARG A 38 7.08 5.18 6.12
C ARG A 38 7.90 4.59 4.98
N MET A 39 7.97 3.28 4.92
CA MET A 39 8.67 2.56 3.85
C MET A 39 8.01 2.84 2.50
N PHE A 40 6.69 2.80 2.46
CA PHE A 40 5.94 3.08 1.24
C PHE A 40 6.25 4.49 0.73
N SER A 41 6.16 5.48 1.61
CA SER A 41 6.43 6.87 1.24
C SER A 41 7.85 7.05 0.68
N SER A 42 8.80 6.36 1.26
CA SER A 42 10.20 6.42 0.81
C SER A 42 10.39 5.80 -0.56
N LEU A 43 9.73 4.65 -0.81
CA LEU A 43 9.90 3.93 -2.08
C LEU A 43 9.05 4.50 -3.20
N ALA A 44 7.84 4.95 -2.89
CA ALA A 44 6.91 5.45 -3.89
C ALA A 44 7.06 6.94 -4.15
N GLY A 45 7.72 7.67 -3.25
CA GLY A 45 7.87 9.11 -3.38
C GLY A 45 6.61 9.89 -3.02
N MET A 46 5.62 9.22 -2.41
CA MET A 46 4.37 9.86 -1.99
C MET A 46 3.73 9.04 -0.86
N PRO A 47 2.88 9.67 -0.02
CA PRO A 47 2.16 8.93 1.02
C PRO A 47 1.23 7.87 0.42
N LEU A 48 0.99 6.82 1.19
CA LEU A 48 0.11 5.73 0.77
C LEU A 48 -1.29 6.24 0.39
N SER A 49 -1.85 7.14 1.17
CA SER A 49 -3.18 7.70 0.89
C SER A 49 -3.24 8.38 -0.47
N GLU A 50 -2.19 9.10 -0.84
CA GLU A 50 -2.14 9.76 -2.13
C GLU A 50 -1.98 8.76 -3.27
N TYR A 51 -1.17 7.73 -3.06
CA TYR A 51 -1.00 6.67 -4.06
C TYR A 51 -2.34 6.00 -4.36
N VAL A 52 -3.07 5.63 -3.31
CA VAL A 52 -4.38 4.99 -3.46
C VAL A 52 -5.35 5.91 -4.19
N ARG A 53 -5.37 7.18 -3.84
CA ARG A 53 -6.24 8.16 -4.50
C ARG A 53 -5.92 8.27 -5.98
N ARG A 54 -4.65 8.36 -6.33
CA ARG A 54 -4.22 8.47 -7.72
C ARG A 54 -4.58 7.23 -8.52
N ARG A 55 -4.41 6.05 -7.92
CA ARG A 55 -4.76 4.80 -8.60
C ARG A 55 -6.25 4.69 -8.84
N ARG A 56 -7.06 5.12 -7.88
CA ARG A 56 -8.51 5.13 -8.05
C ARG A 56 -8.94 6.05 -9.19
N MET A 57 -8.31 7.20 -9.29
CA MET A 57 -8.60 8.13 -10.37
C MET A 57 -8.19 7.58 -11.73
N SER A 58 -7.07 6.86 -11.79
CA SER A 58 -6.60 6.26 -13.04
C SER A 58 -7.50 5.14 -13.53
N VAL A 59 -8.11 4.40 -12.60
CA VAL A 59 -8.99 3.27 -12.94
C VAL A 59 -10.37 3.75 -13.36
N ALA A 60 -10.79 4.87 -12.81
CA ALA A 60 -12.10 5.43 -13.15
C ALA A 60 -12.12 5.93 -14.58
#